data_5177128a8840560ab3685e56013c3697
#
_entry.id   5177128a8840560ab3685e56013c3697
#
_cell.length_a   1.000
_cell.length_b   1.000
_cell.length_c   1.000
_cell.angle_alpha   90.00
_cell.angle_beta   90.00
_cell.angle_gamma   90.00
#
_symmetry.space_group_name_H-M   'P 1'
#
loop_
_entity.id
_entity.type
_entity.pdbx_description
1 polymer ?
#
loop_
_entity_poly.entity_id
_entity_poly.type
_entity_poly.pdbx_seq_one_letter_code
_entity_poly.pdbx_strand_id
1 'polypeptide(L)'
;MTDNTLRTIYVCFPGGKHKALTMSYDDGRQEDYRLVELFNRHGIRGTFNLNAGLESDTRRIPQSEWAELYKGHEIACHTYTHPTIARCPIEQVARQIMADREGLERLTGAPVRGLAYPNGSTSGRIRALLPMLGIRYARVVQTTGQFAMPEDFYSWAGTCHHNDRLVERGKDFLALFKTQYLYLMYVWGHSYEFADYDNWHVMEEFCAMMGGQENIWYATNIEIADYMDAAERLQFTAAGDRVCNPSAIPVWIEVDREKHVEIPGGALVEI
;
A
#
# COMPACT_ATOMS: atom_id res chain seq x y z
N MET A 1 -46.50 1.65 0.99
CA MET A 1 -45.91 1.47 -0.35
C MET A 1 -44.41 1.48 -0.18
N THR A 2 -43.78 0.34 -0.27
CA THR A 2 -42.32 0.28 -0.23
C THR A 2 -41.81 0.92 -1.51
N ASP A 3 -41.15 2.05 -1.38
CA ASP A 3 -40.50 2.73 -2.48
C ASP A 3 -39.44 1.76 -3.03
N ASN A 4 -39.73 1.15 -4.17
CA ASN A 4 -38.92 0.10 -4.80
C ASN A 4 -37.85 0.73 -5.70
N THR A 5 -37.25 1.83 -5.23
CA THR A 5 -36.13 2.45 -5.94
C THR A 5 -34.88 1.62 -5.71
N LEU A 6 -34.20 1.25 -6.80
CA LEU A 6 -32.90 0.58 -6.74
C LEU A 6 -31.89 1.53 -6.08
N ARG A 7 -31.29 1.11 -4.98
CA ARG A 7 -30.24 1.87 -4.31
C ARG A 7 -28.93 1.81 -5.05
N THR A 8 -28.21 2.92 -5.00
CA THR A 8 -26.81 3.00 -5.46
C THR A 8 -25.89 2.90 -4.25
N ILE A 9 -25.07 1.86 -4.19
CA ILE A 9 -24.14 1.63 -3.08
C ILE A 9 -22.71 1.54 -3.64
N TYR A 10 -21.82 2.40 -3.14
CA TYR A 10 -20.42 2.39 -3.50
C TYR A 10 -19.55 2.15 -2.27
N VAL A 11 -18.48 1.35 -2.40
CA VAL A 11 -17.44 1.27 -1.38
C VAL A 11 -16.64 2.57 -1.40
N CYS A 12 -16.34 3.09 -0.21
CA CYS A 12 -15.45 4.24 0.00
C CYS A 12 -14.23 3.83 0.82
N PHE A 13 -13.18 4.62 0.79
CA PHE A 13 -12.10 4.52 1.77
C PHE A 13 -12.56 5.03 3.15
N PRO A 14 -11.78 4.75 4.22
CA PRO A 14 -12.10 5.20 5.58
C PRO A 14 -12.51 6.67 5.65
N GLY A 15 -13.61 6.94 6.35
CA GLY A 15 -14.19 8.28 6.47
C GLY A 15 -14.99 8.73 5.24
N GLY A 16 -15.43 7.81 4.37
CA GLY A 16 -16.17 8.14 3.15
C GLY A 16 -15.33 8.76 2.04
N LYS A 17 -14.01 8.55 2.07
CA LYS A 17 -13.08 9.14 1.10
C LYS A 17 -13.04 8.33 -0.20
N HIS A 18 -12.70 9.03 -1.31
CA HIS A 18 -12.55 8.41 -2.63
C HIS A 18 -11.09 8.40 -3.12
N LYS A 19 -10.17 8.97 -2.34
CA LYS A 19 -8.75 9.08 -2.67
C LYS A 19 -7.90 8.43 -1.59
N ALA A 20 -6.87 7.68 -2.01
CA ALA A 20 -5.81 7.18 -1.13
C ALA A 20 -4.44 7.50 -1.70
N LEU A 21 -3.47 7.77 -0.82
CA LEU A 21 -2.06 7.92 -1.16
C LEU A 21 -1.26 6.86 -0.40
N THR A 22 -0.42 6.13 -1.13
CA THR A 22 0.59 5.23 -0.56
C THR A 22 1.95 5.48 -1.16
N MET A 23 2.97 5.31 -0.32
CA MET A 23 4.38 5.49 -0.68
C MET A 23 5.11 4.17 -0.43
N SER A 24 5.98 3.72 -1.34
CA SER A 24 6.67 2.43 -1.22
C SER A 24 8.14 2.55 -1.59
N TYR A 25 9.03 2.33 -0.62
CA TYR A 25 10.46 2.54 -0.78
C TYR A 25 11.24 1.26 -0.49
N ASP A 26 12.29 1.02 -1.29
CA ASP A 26 13.04 -0.23 -1.27
C ASP A 26 14.41 -0.07 -0.61
N ASP A 27 14.96 -1.21 -0.17
CA ASP A 27 16.34 -1.41 0.23
C ASP A 27 16.75 -0.98 1.65
N GLY A 28 15.98 -0.18 2.37
CA GLY A 28 16.33 0.23 3.73
C GLY A 28 17.66 0.99 3.83
N ARG A 29 17.84 1.98 2.94
CA ARG A 29 19.07 2.78 2.83
C ARG A 29 19.11 3.88 3.91
N GLN A 30 20.31 4.39 4.20
CA GLN A 30 20.48 5.44 5.22
C GLN A 30 19.66 6.70 4.91
N GLU A 31 19.38 6.98 3.67
CA GLU A 31 18.54 8.09 3.23
C GLU A 31 17.08 7.97 3.69
N ASP A 32 16.64 6.78 4.12
CA ASP A 32 15.32 6.58 4.72
C ASP A 32 15.13 7.38 6.02
N TYR A 33 16.18 7.69 6.78
CA TYR A 33 16.06 8.57 7.96
C TYR A 33 15.40 9.90 7.60
N ARG A 34 15.88 10.55 6.53
CA ARG A 34 15.32 11.82 6.05
C ARG A 34 13.93 11.63 5.45
N LEU A 35 13.73 10.54 4.72
CA LEU A 35 12.45 10.27 4.07
C LEU A 35 11.34 10.01 5.10
N VAL A 36 11.62 9.21 6.12
CA VAL A 36 10.68 8.93 7.23
C VAL A 36 10.36 10.19 8.02
N GLU A 37 11.38 11.01 8.35
CA GLU A 37 11.16 12.30 9.01
C GLU A 37 10.22 13.19 8.18
N LEU A 38 10.43 13.24 6.86
CA LEU A 38 9.61 14.03 5.95
C LEU A 38 8.16 13.50 5.90
N PHE A 39 7.97 12.19 5.80
CA PHE A 39 6.63 11.57 5.82
C PHE A 39 5.91 11.85 7.14
N ASN A 40 6.58 11.66 8.27
CA ASN A 40 6.02 11.92 9.60
C ASN A 40 5.60 13.38 9.77
N ARG A 41 6.42 14.33 9.31
CA ARG A 41 6.14 15.78 9.37
C ARG A 41 4.84 16.15 8.65
N HIS A 42 4.53 15.45 7.56
CA HIS A 42 3.37 15.73 6.70
C HIS A 42 2.21 14.75 6.89
N GLY A 43 2.30 13.82 7.85
CA GLY A 43 1.26 12.83 8.11
C GLY A 43 1.08 11.81 6.98
N ILE A 44 2.10 11.61 6.15
CA ILE A 44 2.11 10.64 5.04
C ILE A 44 2.58 9.29 5.59
N ARG A 45 1.97 8.21 5.15
CA ARG A 45 2.36 6.86 5.52
C ARG A 45 3.06 6.15 4.36
N GLY A 46 4.08 5.37 4.68
CA GLY A 46 4.86 4.64 3.70
C GLY A 46 5.02 3.17 4.04
N THR A 47 5.40 2.40 3.04
CA THR A 47 5.81 1.01 3.12
C THR A 47 7.29 0.92 2.77
N PHE A 48 8.09 0.32 3.63
CA PHE A 48 9.52 0.14 3.44
C PHE A 48 9.82 -1.33 3.22
N ASN A 49 10.31 -1.66 2.03
CA ASN A 49 10.58 -3.03 1.59
C ASN A 49 12.03 -3.37 1.89
N LEU A 50 12.26 -4.22 2.88
CA LEU A 50 13.58 -4.45 3.47
C LEU A 50 14.10 -5.85 3.16
N ASN A 51 15.44 -6.03 3.26
CA ASN A 51 16.13 -7.29 3.04
C ASN A 51 16.81 -7.72 4.34
N ALA A 52 16.26 -8.67 5.07
CA ALA A 52 16.80 -9.11 6.36
C ALA A 52 18.18 -9.81 6.24
N GLY A 53 18.55 -10.30 5.06
CA GLY A 53 19.83 -10.99 4.83
C GLY A 53 21.01 -10.09 4.44
N LEU A 54 20.81 -8.76 4.33
CA LEU A 54 21.84 -7.82 3.87
C LEU A 54 22.39 -6.91 4.99
N GLU A 55 22.41 -7.40 6.22
CA GLU A 55 22.85 -6.65 7.43
C GLU A 55 24.29 -6.12 7.31
N SER A 56 25.18 -6.83 6.61
CA SER A 56 26.57 -6.41 6.45
C SER A 56 26.81 -5.22 5.51
N ASP A 57 25.79 -4.79 4.76
CA ASP A 57 25.90 -3.61 3.88
C ASP A 57 25.77 -2.33 4.72
N THR A 58 26.90 -1.68 4.99
CA THR A 58 26.98 -0.46 5.82
C THR A 58 26.26 0.76 5.23
N ARG A 59 25.78 0.70 3.99
CA ARG A 59 24.96 1.74 3.38
C ARG A 59 23.48 1.63 3.78
N ARG A 60 23.13 0.55 4.49
CA ARG A 60 21.76 0.29 4.98
C ARG A 60 21.65 0.71 6.44
N ILE A 61 20.41 0.95 6.84
CA ILE A 61 20.09 1.21 8.24
C ILE A 61 20.30 -0.07 9.04
N PRO A 62 20.95 0.00 10.22
CA PRO A 62 21.11 -1.16 11.10
C PRO A 62 19.76 -1.78 11.47
N GLN A 63 19.66 -3.10 11.42
CA GLN A 63 18.41 -3.83 11.72
C GLN A 63 17.86 -3.51 13.11
N SER A 64 18.73 -3.25 14.07
CA SER A 64 18.34 -2.86 15.44
C SER A 64 17.53 -1.56 15.52
N GLU A 65 17.57 -0.73 14.49
CA GLU A 65 16.87 0.56 14.43
C GLU A 65 15.53 0.50 13.64
N TRP A 66 15.28 -0.58 12.90
CA TRP A 66 14.12 -0.65 12.00
C TRP A 66 12.79 -0.50 12.73
N ALA A 67 12.60 -1.17 13.87
CA ALA A 67 11.35 -1.13 14.60
C ALA A 67 10.98 0.28 15.10
N GLU A 68 11.98 1.08 15.49
CA GLU A 68 11.76 2.45 15.95
C GLU A 68 11.68 3.43 14.80
N LEU A 69 12.57 3.32 13.81
CA LEU A 69 12.60 4.23 12.67
C LEU A 69 11.30 4.17 11.86
N TYR A 70 10.86 2.97 11.51
CA TYR A 70 9.66 2.79 10.66
C TYR A 70 8.35 2.73 11.46
N LYS A 71 8.37 3.13 12.71
CA LYS A 71 7.15 3.17 13.54
C LYS A 71 6.07 4.05 12.93
N GLY A 72 4.87 3.50 12.77
CA GLY A 72 3.77 4.17 12.07
C GLY A 72 3.75 3.96 10.56
N HIS A 73 4.78 3.33 10.00
CA HIS A 73 4.87 2.88 8.62
C HIS A 73 4.79 1.35 8.55
N GLU A 74 4.72 0.81 7.35
CA GLU A 74 4.79 -0.62 7.12
C GLU A 74 6.23 -1.04 6.82
N ILE A 75 6.65 -2.17 7.41
CA ILE A 75 7.80 -2.93 6.95
C ILE A 75 7.30 -4.11 6.13
N ALA A 76 7.79 -4.26 4.90
CA ALA A 76 7.45 -5.32 3.97
C ALA A 76 8.70 -6.04 3.45
N CYS A 77 8.52 -7.22 2.86
CA CYS A 77 9.60 -8.03 2.30
C CYS A 77 10.15 -7.44 1.00
N HIS A 78 11.47 -7.62 0.84
CA HIS A 78 12.14 -7.41 -0.45
C HIS A 78 13.04 -8.58 -0.83
N THR A 79 12.70 -9.78 -0.34
CA THR A 79 13.49 -11.01 -0.35
C THR A 79 14.78 -10.93 0.48
N TYR A 80 15.24 -12.08 0.97
CA TYR A 80 16.34 -12.12 1.96
C TYR A 80 17.64 -11.52 1.45
N THR A 81 18.04 -11.83 0.20
CA THR A 81 19.31 -11.37 -0.40
C THR A 81 19.16 -10.68 -1.76
N HIS A 82 17.95 -10.22 -2.09
CA HIS A 82 17.65 -9.44 -3.29
C HIS A 82 18.01 -10.12 -4.63
N PRO A 83 17.76 -11.41 -4.87
CA PRO A 83 18.01 -12.02 -6.17
C PRO A 83 16.94 -11.66 -7.21
N THR A 84 17.28 -11.78 -8.48
CA THR A 84 16.29 -11.74 -9.59
C THR A 84 15.47 -13.05 -9.56
N ILE A 85 14.40 -13.09 -8.75
CA ILE A 85 13.71 -14.32 -8.32
C ILE A 85 13.07 -15.11 -9.45
N ALA A 86 12.68 -14.48 -10.57
CA ALA A 86 12.14 -15.20 -11.72
C ALA A 86 13.17 -16.13 -12.40
N ARG A 87 14.47 -15.98 -12.10
CA ARG A 87 15.56 -16.84 -12.56
C ARG A 87 15.91 -17.93 -11.55
N CYS A 88 15.32 -17.91 -10.37
CA CYS A 88 15.59 -18.88 -9.31
C CYS A 88 14.65 -20.10 -9.41
N PRO A 89 15.08 -21.30 -8.97
CA PRO A 89 14.17 -22.39 -8.70
C PRO A 89 13.08 -21.96 -7.71
N ILE A 90 11.87 -22.49 -7.85
CA ILE A 90 10.72 -22.06 -7.03
C ILE A 90 10.92 -22.32 -5.54
N GLU A 91 11.64 -23.37 -5.19
CA GLU A 91 12.01 -23.71 -3.82
C GLU A 91 12.94 -22.64 -3.22
N GLN A 92 13.84 -22.09 -4.05
CA GLN A 92 14.70 -21.01 -3.65
C GLN A 92 13.92 -19.68 -3.48
N VAL A 93 12.95 -19.43 -4.36
CA VAL A 93 12.04 -18.28 -4.21
C VAL A 93 11.29 -18.36 -2.88
N ALA A 94 10.71 -19.51 -2.56
CA ALA A 94 10.02 -19.72 -1.28
C ALA A 94 10.95 -19.47 -0.08
N ARG A 95 12.19 -19.98 -0.11
CA ARG A 95 13.19 -19.76 0.94
C ARG A 95 13.56 -18.29 1.09
N GLN A 96 13.77 -17.58 -0.02
CA GLN A 96 14.11 -16.14 -0.03
C GLN A 96 13.01 -15.30 0.65
N ILE A 97 11.74 -15.59 0.36
CA ILE A 97 10.60 -14.87 0.93
C ILE A 97 10.41 -15.24 2.41
N MET A 98 10.44 -16.54 2.75
CA MET A 98 10.19 -16.97 4.13
C MET A 98 11.31 -16.58 5.09
N ALA A 99 12.58 -16.65 4.66
CA ALA A 99 13.71 -16.21 5.48
C ALA A 99 13.68 -14.69 5.71
N ASP A 100 13.26 -13.91 4.71
CA ASP A 100 13.10 -12.46 4.85
C ASP A 100 11.98 -12.15 5.83
N ARG A 101 10.79 -12.74 5.66
CA ARG A 101 9.68 -12.60 6.60
C ARG A 101 10.09 -12.92 8.03
N GLU A 102 10.72 -14.07 8.26
CA GLU A 102 11.16 -14.50 9.58
C GLU A 102 12.11 -13.47 10.22
N GLY A 103 13.06 -12.94 9.43
CA GLY A 103 13.98 -11.91 9.89
C GLY A 103 13.26 -10.63 10.29
N LEU A 104 12.37 -10.13 9.43
CA LEU A 104 11.59 -8.90 9.65
C LEU A 104 10.59 -9.06 10.81
N GLU A 105 9.86 -10.18 10.87
CA GLU A 105 8.87 -10.47 11.92
C GLU A 105 9.54 -10.58 13.31
N ARG A 106 10.76 -11.10 13.38
CA ARG A 106 11.53 -11.17 14.63
C ARG A 106 11.87 -9.77 15.16
N LEU A 107 12.10 -8.81 14.27
CA LEU A 107 12.46 -7.44 14.62
C LEU A 107 11.23 -6.57 14.92
N THR A 108 10.15 -6.77 14.18
CA THR A 108 8.92 -5.97 14.31
C THR A 108 7.95 -6.52 15.34
N GLY A 109 8.03 -7.81 15.67
CA GLY A 109 7.07 -8.50 16.55
C GLY A 109 5.67 -8.68 15.92
N ALA A 110 5.51 -8.47 14.61
CA ALA A 110 4.23 -8.53 13.90
C ALA A 110 4.36 -9.29 12.57
N PRO A 111 3.27 -9.90 12.05
CA PRO A 111 3.28 -10.57 10.75
C PRO A 111 3.62 -9.59 9.61
N VAL A 112 4.61 -9.94 8.79
CA VAL A 112 4.99 -9.21 7.57
C VAL A 112 4.35 -9.89 6.37
N ARG A 113 3.46 -9.19 5.67
CA ARG A 113 2.58 -9.77 4.64
C ARG A 113 2.66 -9.09 3.28
N GLY A 114 3.49 -8.08 3.13
CA GLY A 114 3.77 -7.38 1.89
C GLY A 114 5.06 -7.81 1.23
N LEU A 115 5.16 -7.62 -0.08
CA LEU A 115 6.37 -7.88 -0.87
C LEU A 115 6.54 -6.81 -1.95
N ALA A 116 7.78 -6.35 -2.17
CA ALA A 116 8.18 -5.75 -3.43
C ALA A 116 9.11 -6.73 -4.16
N TYR A 117 8.88 -6.96 -5.45
CA TYR A 117 9.72 -7.88 -6.23
C TYR A 117 11.08 -7.25 -6.53
N PRO A 118 12.22 -7.86 -6.11
CA PRO A 118 13.54 -7.39 -6.53
C PRO A 118 13.64 -7.26 -8.05
N ASN A 119 14.12 -6.11 -8.54
CA ASN A 119 14.23 -5.81 -9.97
C ASN A 119 12.89 -5.95 -10.75
N GLY A 120 11.74 -5.90 -10.08
CA GLY A 120 10.44 -6.19 -10.68
C GLY A 120 10.27 -7.62 -11.19
N SER A 121 11.15 -8.52 -10.78
CA SER A 121 11.27 -9.88 -11.31
C SER A 121 10.18 -10.79 -10.75
N THR A 122 9.22 -11.17 -11.58
CA THR A 122 8.11 -12.06 -11.21
C THR A 122 7.68 -12.98 -12.34
N SER A 123 6.82 -13.95 -12.04
CA SER A 123 6.15 -14.84 -13.01
C SER A 123 4.81 -15.31 -12.47
N GLY A 124 3.93 -15.84 -13.32
CA GLY A 124 2.65 -16.44 -12.89
C GLY A 124 2.82 -17.49 -11.80
N ARG A 125 3.89 -18.32 -11.89
CA ARG A 125 4.19 -19.36 -10.88
C ARG A 125 4.58 -18.74 -9.53
N ILE A 126 5.33 -17.65 -9.53
CA ILE A 126 5.71 -16.94 -8.31
C ILE A 126 4.47 -16.29 -7.69
N ARG A 127 3.66 -15.58 -8.48
CA ARG A 127 2.42 -14.95 -7.97
C ARG A 127 1.47 -15.98 -7.34
N ALA A 128 1.31 -17.16 -7.94
CA ALA A 128 0.49 -18.24 -7.39
C ALA A 128 1.04 -18.83 -6.07
N LEU A 129 2.36 -18.69 -5.82
CA LEU A 129 3.00 -19.16 -4.58
C LEU A 129 2.76 -18.18 -3.42
N LEU A 130 2.69 -16.89 -3.65
CA LEU A 130 2.67 -15.85 -2.61
C LEU A 130 1.55 -16.02 -1.56
N PRO A 131 0.28 -16.31 -1.93
CA PRO A 131 -0.77 -16.55 -0.94
C PRO A 131 -0.45 -17.72 0.01
N MET A 132 0.18 -18.76 -0.49
CA MET A 132 0.59 -19.93 0.31
C MET A 132 1.72 -19.60 1.28
N LEU A 133 2.50 -18.59 0.99
CA LEU A 133 3.55 -18.06 1.87
C LEU A 133 3.03 -16.93 2.78
N GLY A 134 1.72 -16.67 2.83
CA GLY A 134 1.10 -15.65 3.67
C GLY A 134 1.33 -14.21 3.21
N ILE A 135 1.79 -14.00 1.97
CA ILE A 135 1.89 -12.67 1.35
C ILE A 135 0.51 -12.25 0.82
N ARG A 136 0.13 -11.00 1.04
CA ARG A 136 -1.18 -10.44 0.66
C ARG A 136 -1.12 -9.54 -0.57
N TYR A 137 0.03 -8.92 -0.84
CA TYR A 137 0.27 -8.12 -2.03
C TYR A 137 1.73 -8.18 -2.44
N ALA A 138 2.00 -7.87 -3.72
CA ALA A 138 3.36 -7.75 -4.22
C ALA A 138 3.45 -6.66 -5.29
N ARG A 139 4.34 -5.66 -5.07
CA ARG A 139 4.58 -4.56 -5.99
C ARG A 139 5.58 -4.94 -7.07
N VAL A 140 5.22 -4.59 -8.31
CA VAL A 140 6.10 -4.63 -9.49
C VAL A 140 6.72 -3.26 -9.77
N VAL A 141 7.75 -3.19 -10.64
CA VAL A 141 8.42 -1.93 -11.00
C VAL A 141 7.71 -1.14 -12.10
N GLN A 142 6.73 -1.74 -12.78
CA GLN A 142 5.95 -1.06 -13.80
C GLN A 142 5.13 0.07 -13.18
N THR A 143 4.93 1.13 -13.95
CA THR A 143 4.07 2.26 -13.61
C THR A 143 2.97 2.41 -14.62
N THR A 144 1.78 2.79 -14.16
CA THR A 144 0.60 2.93 -15.01
C THR A 144 0.38 4.36 -15.51
N GLY A 145 0.90 5.34 -14.79
CA GLY A 145 0.54 6.74 -14.96
C GLY A 145 -0.92 7.06 -14.58
N GLN A 146 -1.66 6.07 -14.07
CA GLN A 146 -3.08 6.16 -13.72
C GLN A 146 -3.27 6.16 -12.20
N PHE A 147 -4.41 6.66 -11.75
CA PHE A 147 -4.82 6.65 -10.35
C PHE A 147 -5.85 5.55 -10.05
N ALA A 148 -5.82 4.47 -10.80
CA ALA A 148 -6.73 3.34 -10.63
C ALA A 148 -6.26 2.39 -9.52
N MET A 149 -7.22 1.74 -8.86
CA MET A 149 -6.95 0.58 -8.00
C MET A 149 -6.39 -0.58 -8.83
N PRO A 150 -5.53 -1.44 -8.25
CA PRO A 150 -5.02 -2.61 -8.97
C PRO A 150 -6.12 -3.65 -9.22
N GLU A 151 -6.05 -4.34 -10.36
CA GLU A 151 -6.88 -5.52 -10.62
C GLU A 151 -6.30 -6.78 -9.94
N ASP A 152 -4.98 -6.83 -9.76
CA ASP A 152 -4.26 -7.94 -9.12
C ASP A 152 -3.25 -7.38 -8.11
N PHE A 153 -3.53 -7.58 -6.83
CA PHE A 153 -2.64 -7.16 -5.75
C PHE A 153 -1.29 -7.90 -5.75
N TYR A 154 -1.17 -9.06 -6.42
CA TYR A 154 0.12 -9.76 -6.58
C TYR A 154 0.93 -9.29 -7.79
N SER A 155 0.38 -8.35 -8.56
CA SER A 155 1.06 -7.67 -9.68
C SER A 155 0.82 -6.16 -9.61
N TRP A 156 0.95 -5.59 -8.39
CA TRP A 156 0.56 -4.21 -8.10
C TRP A 156 1.55 -3.21 -8.70
N ALA A 157 1.14 -2.58 -9.79
CA ALA A 157 1.90 -1.51 -10.45
C ALA A 157 1.62 -0.16 -9.75
N GLY A 158 2.67 0.64 -9.58
CA GLY A 158 2.55 2.00 -9.05
C GLY A 158 1.92 2.97 -10.05
N THR A 159 1.47 4.12 -9.56
CA THR A 159 1.14 5.26 -10.42
C THR A 159 2.40 5.78 -11.10
N CYS A 160 3.44 6.02 -10.33
CA CYS A 160 4.72 6.53 -10.85
C CYS A 160 5.91 6.14 -9.96
N HIS A 161 7.08 6.14 -10.54
CA HIS A 161 8.34 6.27 -9.82
C HIS A 161 8.50 7.72 -9.35
N HIS A 162 9.13 7.98 -8.21
CA HIS A 162 9.26 9.34 -7.67
C HIS A 162 10.03 10.29 -8.59
N ASN A 163 10.87 9.78 -9.49
CA ASN A 163 11.57 10.56 -10.50
C ASN A 163 10.73 10.86 -11.76
N ASP A 164 9.48 10.36 -11.84
CA ASP A 164 8.60 10.57 -12.99
C ASP A 164 7.53 11.63 -12.68
N ARG A 165 7.89 12.92 -12.83
CA ARG A 165 6.97 14.06 -12.73
C ARG A 165 6.12 14.05 -11.46
N LEU A 166 6.73 13.74 -10.30
CA LEU A 166 6.02 13.48 -9.05
C LEU A 166 5.09 14.64 -8.63
N VAL A 167 5.59 15.87 -8.68
CA VAL A 167 4.82 17.06 -8.25
C VAL A 167 3.64 17.33 -9.18
N GLU A 168 3.83 17.22 -10.50
CA GLU A 168 2.74 17.39 -11.48
C GLU A 168 1.67 16.32 -11.30
N ARG A 169 2.06 15.06 -11.11
CA ARG A 169 1.12 13.97 -10.84
C ARG A 169 0.36 14.18 -9.53
N GLY A 170 1.02 14.69 -8.51
CA GLY A 170 0.37 15.11 -7.27
C GLY A 170 -0.69 16.18 -7.50
N LYS A 171 -0.38 17.21 -8.31
CA LYS A 171 -1.35 18.26 -8.70
C LYS A 171 -2.54 17.67 -9.46
N ASP A 172 -2.29 16.77 -10.42
CA ASP A 172 -3.35 16.08 -11.17
C ASP A 172 -4.24 15.24 -10.23
N PHE A 173 -3.63 14.53 -9.27
CA PHE A 173 -4.38 13.75 -8.28
C PHE A 173 -5.22 14.63 -7.34
N LEU A 174 -4.68 15.75 -6.87
CA LEU A 174 -5.45 16.71 -6.05
C LEU A 174 -6.64 17.29 -6.82
N ALA A 175 -6.47 17.56 -8.12
CA ALA A 175 -7.51 18.10 -8.97
C ALA A 175 -8.67 17.12 -9.29
N LEU A 176 -8.51 15.82 -9.00
CA LEU A 176 -9.59 14.85 -9.16
C LEU A 176 -10.76 15.18 -8.22
N PHE A 177 -11.94 15.33 -8.78
CA PHE A 177 -13.17 15.64 -8.04
C PHE A 177 -14.29 14.60 -8.22
N LYS A 178 -14.08 13.64 -9.13
CA LYS A 178 -15.07 12.58 -9.41
C LYS A 178 -15.11 11.57 -8.27
N THR A 179 -16.30 11.02 -8.00
CA THR A 179 -16.55 10.04 -6.93
C THR A 179 -17.06 8.70 -7.44
N GLN A 180 -17.09 8.48 -8.76
CA GLN A 180 -17.56 7.21 -9.37
C GLN A 180 -16.59 6.06 -9.15
N TYR A 181 -15.33 6.35 -8.83
CA TYR A 181 -14.27 5.36 -8.63
C TYR A 181 -13.47 5.68 -7.38
N LEU A 182 -12.85 4.68 -6.82
CA LEU A 182 -11.75 4.85 -5.87
C LEU A 182 -10.49 5.21 -6.65
N TYR A 183 -9.78 6.24 -6.18
CA TYR A 183 -8.54 6.70 -6.79
C TYR A 183 -7.37 6.45 -5.85
N LEU A 184 -6.32 5.87 -6.38
CA LEU A 184 -5.08 5.59 -5.66
C LEU A 184 -3.90 6.27 -6.35
N MET A 185 -3.18 7.10 -5.62
CA MET A 185 -1.84 7.51 -6.01
C MET A 185 -0.83 6.62 -5.29
N TYR A 186 -0.12 5.82 -6.06
CA TYR A 186 0.91 4.91 -5.57
C TYR A 186 2.27 5.35 -6.11
N VAL A 187 3.10 5.91 -5.23
CA VAL A 187 4.46 6.35 -5.56
C VAL A 187 5.47 5.31 -5.05
N TRP A 188 6.48 5.00 -5.83
CA TRP A 188 7.56 4.10 -5.41
C TRP A 188 8.93 4.61 -5.82
N GLY A 189 9.98 4.05 -5.23
CA GLY A 189 11.37 4.35 -5.56
C GLY A 189 12.35 3.86 -4.50
N HIS A 190 13.56 4.42 -4.51
CA HIS A 190 14.62 4.17 -3.55
C HIS A 190 15.06 5.51 -2.96
N SER A 191 15.16 5.62 -1.65
CA SER A 191 15.48 6.90 -1.00
C SER A 191 16.86 7.45 -1.34
N TYR A 192 17.84 6.57 -1.60
CA TYR A 192 19.19 6.97 -2.00
C TYR A 192 19.24 7.72 -3.33
N GLU A 193 18.25 7.51 -4.20
CA GLU A 193 18.18 8.22 -5.49
C GLU A 193 18.03 9.73 -5.31
N PHE A 194 17.42 10.20 -4.22
CA PHE A 194 17.33 11.63 -3.93
C PHE A 194 18.70 12.26 -3.65
N ALA A 195 19.61 11.51 -3.03
CA ALA A 195 20.97 11.95 -2.82
C ALA A 195 21.80 11.86 -4.11
N ASP A 196 21.64 10.76 -4.87
CA ASP A 196 22.36 10.53 -6.14
C ASP A 196 22.03 11.59 -7.21
N TYR A 197 20.77 12.05 -7.26
CA TYR A 197 20.30 13.04 -8.23
C TYR A 197 20.19 14.47 -7.67
N ASP A 198 20.57 14.69 -6.40
CA ASP A 198 20.44 15.99 -5.71
C ASP A 198 19.04 16.62 -5.83
N ASN A 199 18.00 15.78 -5.69
CA ASN A 199 16.61 16.19 -5.96
C ASN A 199 15.65 16.02 -4.76
N TRP A 200 16.14 16.05 -3.52
CA TRP A 200 15.33 16.02 -2.31
C TRP A 200 14.20 17.06 -2.31
N HIS A 201 14.46 18.25 -2.91
CA HIS A 201 13.48 19.33 -3.02
C HIS A 201 12.17 18.89 -3.69
N VAL A 202 12.23 17.93 -4.63
CA VAL A 202 11.04 17.38 -5.30
C VAL A 202 10.14 16.62 -4.31
N MET A 203 10.74 15.81 -3.44
CA MET A 203 9.99 15.08 -2.42
C MET A 203 9.48 16.02 -1.32
N GLU A 204 10.25 17.03 -0.94
CA GLU A 204 9.83 18.05 0.02
C GLU A 204 8.62 18.84 -0.49
N GLU A 205 8.66 19.31 -1.76
CA GLU A 205 7.53 19.99 -2.40
C GLU A 205 6.30 19.08 -2.47
N PHE A 206 6.50 17.82 -2.88
CA PHE A 206 5.43 16.83 -2.95
C PHE A 206 4.77 16.59 -1.59
N CYS A 207 5.56 16.32 -0.55
CA CYS A 207 5.03 16.06 0.79
C CYS A 207 4.32 17.28 1.38
N ALA A 208 4.86 18.48 1.17
CA ALA A 208 4.23 19.73 1.62
C ALA A 208 2.88 19.97 0.92
N MET A 209 2.78 19.64 -0.37
CA MET A 209 1.56 19.77 -1.15
C MET A 209 0.52 18.70 -0.82
N MET A 210 0.96 17.46 -0.66
CA MET A 210 0.08 16.29 -0.50
C MET A 210 -0.33 16.04 0.94
N GLY A 211 0.45 16.48 1.92
CA GLY A 211 0.16 16.26 3.35
C GLY A 211 -1.05 17.06 3.84
N GLY A 212 -1.77 16.51 4.83
CA GLY A 212 -2.87 17.19 5.50
C GLY A 212 -4.15 17.37 4.67
N GLN A 213 -4.29 16.72 3.52
CA GLN A 213 -5.50 16.79 2.69
C GLN A 213 -6.62 15.96 3.33
N GLU A 214 -7.74 16.59 3.72
CA GLU A 214 -8.84 15.94 4.43
C GLU A 214 -9.53 14.84 3.61
N ASN A 215 -9.53 14.95 2.27
CA ASN A 215 -10.17 14.03 1.35
C ASN A 215 -9.27 12.88 0.89
N ILE A 216 -8.05 12.75 1.43
CA ILE A 216 -7.10 11.68 1.10
C ILE A 216 -6.93 10.75 2.32
N TRP A 217 -6.98 9.45 2.08
CA TRP A 217 -6.56 8.44 3.03
C TRP A 217 -5.08 8.14 2.83
N TYR A 218 -4.24 8.49 3.80
CA TYR A 218 -2.83 8.15 3.81
C TYR A 218 -2.69 6.75 4.42
N ALA A 219 -2.28 5.79 3.62
CA ALA A 219 -2.26 4.40 4.02
C ALA A 219 -1.00 3.69 3.56
N THR A 220 -0.60 2.67 4.29
CA THR A 220 0.43 1.72 3.85
C THR A 220 -0.17 0.75 2.83
N ASN A 221 0.69 0.03 2.12
CA ASN A 221 0.22 -0.94 1.13
C ASN A 221 -0.64 -2.04 1.76
N ILE A 222 -0.23 -2.56 2.93
CA ILE A 222 -0.99 -3.62 3.60
C ILE A 222 -2.35 -3.13 4.11
N GLU A 223 -2.45 -1.88 4.57
CA GLU A 223 -3.73 -1.31 4.98
C GLU A 223 -4.70 -1.23 3.81
N ILE A 224 -4.23 -0.82 2.62
CA ILE A 224 -5.06 -0.78 1.41
C ILE A 224 -5.47 -2.19 0.99
N ALA A 225 -4.54 -3.15 0.96
CA ALA A 225 -4.82 -4.52 0.57
C ALA A 225 -5.82 -5.20 1.51
N ASP A 226 -5.64 -5.06 2.82
CA ASP A 226 -6.55 -5.60 3.84
C ASP A 226 -7.93 -4.92 3.80
N TYR A 227 -7.96 -3.61 3.58
CA TYR A 227 -9.21 -2.87 3.47
C TYR A 227 -10.03 -3.30 2.26
N MET A 228 -9.40 -3.45 1.11
CA MET A 228 -10.09 -3.91 -0.11
C MET A 228 -10.58 -5.36 0.01
N ASP A 229 -9.79 -6.27 0.62
CA ASP A 229 -10.24 -7.63 0.95
C ASP A 229 -11.48 -7.62 1.88
N ALA A 230 -11.50 -6.74 2.89
CA ALA A 230 -12.63 -6.59 3.77
C ALA A 230 -13.87 -6.04 3.04
N ALA A 231 -13.67 -5.07 2.14
CA ALA A 231 -14.74 -4.49 1.35
C ALA A 231 -15.37 -5.50 0.36
N GLU A 232 -14.56 -6.33 -0.30
CA GLU A 232 -15.04 -7.40 -1.19
C GLU A 232 -15.85 -8.47 -0.44
N ARG A 233 -15.65 -8.61 0.86
CA ARG A 233 -16.34 -9.59 1.70
C ARG A 233 -17.67 -9.10 2.28
N LEU A 234 -18.05 -7.84 2.07
CA LEU A 234 -19.35 -7.32 2.50
C LEU A 234 -20.49 -8.12 1.86
N GLN A 235 -21.50 -8.43 2.66
CA GLN A 235 -22.66 -9.23 2.28
C GLN A 235 -23.92 -8.39 2.39
N PHE A 236 -24.54 -8.07 1.28
CA PHE A 236 -25.76 -7.28 1.21
C PHE A 236 -26.99 -8.17 1.15
N THR A 237 -28.09 -7.74 1.78
CA THR A 237 -29.40 -8.33 1.55
C THR A 237 -29.87 -8.09 0.10
N ALA A 238 -30.71 -8.95 -0.42
CA ALA A 238 -31.26 -8.77 -1.77
C ALA A 238 -32.10 -7.50 -1.92
N ALA A 239 -32.67 -6.99 -0.82
CA ALA A 239 -33.40 -5.72 -0.77
C ALA A 239 -32.45 -4.49 -0.73
N GLY A 240 -31.16 -4.68 -0.45
CA GLY A 240 -30.21 -3.59 -0.33
C GLY A 240 -30.42 -2.71 0.91
N ASP A 241 -31.15 -3.20 1.91
CA ASP A 241 -31.47 -2.47 3.14
C ASP A 241 -30.54 -2.78 4.32
N ARG A 242 -29.74 -3.86 4.23
CA ARG A 242 -28.80 -4.28 5.26
C ARG A 242 -27.50 -4.78 4.65
N VAL A 243 -26.41 -4.61 5.41
CA VAL A 243 -25.09 -5.13 5.05
C VAL A 243 -24.42 -5.78 6.26
N CYS A 244 -23.85 -6.96 6.05
CA CYS A 244 -23.02 -7.66 7.03
C CYS A 244 -21.55 -7.52 6.66
N ASN A 245 -20.71 -7.14 7.62
CA ASN A 245 -19.26 -7.11 7.47
C ASN A 245 -18.66 -8.30 8.25
N PRO A 246 -18.28 -9.40 7.60
CA PRO A 246 -17.72 -10.57 8.30
C PRO A 246 -16.24 -10.41 8.66
N SER A 247 -15.61 -9.29 8.32
CA SER A 247 -14.21 -9.00 8.62
C SER A 247 -14.05 -8.33 10.00
N ALA A 248 -12.81 -8.14 10.45
CA ALA A 248 -12.51 -7.35 11.65
C ALA A 248 -12.28 -5.86 11.34
N ILE A 249 -12.21 -5.48 10.07
CA ILE A 249 -11.88 -4.13 9.60
C ILE A 249 -13.18 -3.37 9.31
N PRO A 250 -13.40 -2.18 9.87
CA PRO A 250 -14.56 -1.37 9.49
C PRO A 250 -14.43 -0.94 8.02
N VAL A 251 -15.54 -1.01 7.27
CA VAL A 251 -15.62 -0.63 5.87
C VAL A 251 -16.64 0.48 5.69
N TRP A 252 -16.31 1.45 4.87
CA TRP A 252 -17.20 2.57 4.56
C TRP A 252 -17.87 2.40 3.21
N ILE A 253 -19.16 2.74 3.16
CA ILE A 253 -19.95 2.78 1.93
C ILE A 253 -20.63 4.14 1.77
N GLU A 254 -20.85 4.55 0.54
CA GLU A 254 -21.72 5.65 0.15
C GLU A 254 -23.04 5.06 -0.34
N VAL A 255 -24.17 5.56 0.19
CA VAL A 255 -25.52 5.12 -0.17
C VAL A 255 -26.23 6.28 -0.85
N ASP A 256 -26.72 6.05 -2.07
CA ASP A 256 -27.51 6.96 -2.91
C ASP A 256 -26.83 8.32 -3.17
N ARG A 257 -25.50 8.40 -2.98
CA ARG A 257 -24.68 9.63 -3.02
C ARG A 257 -25.11 10.70 -2.00
N GLU A 258 -25.82 10.29 -0.97
CA GLU A 258 -26.37 11.18 0.05
C GLU A 258 -25.70 10.98 1.42
N LYS A 259 -25.36 9.76 1.75
CA LYS A 259 -24.77 9.45 3.06
C LYS A 259 -23.60 8.49 2.99
N HIS A 260 -22.63 8.71 3.85
CA HIS A 260 -21.55 7.76 4.12
C HIS A 260 -21.88 6.96 5.40
N VAL A 261 -21.73 5.65 5.33
CA VAL A 261 -22.03 4.73 6.43
C VAL A 261 -20.80 3.88 6.72
N GLU A 262 -20.38 3.88 7.97
CA GLU A 262 -19.37 2.93 8.46
C GLU A 262 -20.06 1.61 8.81
N ILE A 263 -19.52 0.51 8.30
CA ILE A 263 -19.93 -0.85 8.62
C ILE A 263 -18.85 -1.47 9.52
N PRO A 264 -19.06 -1.47 10.84
CA PRO A 264 -18.07 -2.01 11.78
C PRO A 264 -17.78 -3.48 11.52
N GLY A 265 -16.55 -3.91 11.87
CA GLY A 265 -16.18 -5.32 11.76
C GLY A 265 -17.10 -6.21 12.61
N GLY A 266 -17.54 -7.33 12.03
CA GLY A 266 -18.45 -8.27 12.66
C GLY A 266 -19.92 -7.81 12.78
N ALA A 267 -20.27 -6.64 12.25
CA ALA A 267 -21.61 -6.07 12.40
C ALA A 267 -22.54 -6.39 11.22
N LEU A 268 -23.85 -6.42 11.52
CA LEU A 268 -24.95 -6.31 10.55
C LEU A 268 -25.58 -4.92 10.75
N VAL A 269 -25.60 -4.10 9.71
CA VAL A 269 -26.04 -2.70 9.76
C VAL A 269 -27.19 -2.50 8.78
N GLU A 270 -28.20 -1.74 9.19
CA GLU A 270 -29.26 -1.24 8.32
C GLU A 270 -28.78 0.04 7.61
N ILE A 271 -28.99 0.17 6.30
CA ILE A 271 -28.44 1.22 5.45
C ILE A 271 -29.50 1.94 4.63
#